data_c97284d42be9614bdf766b4a28225bc2
#
_entry.id   c97284d42be9614bdf766b4a28225bc2
#
_cell.length_a   1.000
_cell.length_b   1.000
_cell.length_c   1.000
_cell.angle_alpha   90.00
_cell.angle_beta   90.00
_cell.angle_gamma   90.00
#
_symmetry.space_group_name_H-M   'P 1'
#
loop_
_entity.id
_entity.type
_entity.pdbx_description
1 polymer ?
#
loop_
_entity_poly.entity_id
_entity_poly.type
_entity_poly.pdbx_seq_one_letter_code
_entity_poly.pdbx_strand_id
1 'polypeptide(L)'
;MKKNNIGKLLGVALVVAIMCTGLFYMMFAMKANSQTGTPMVVAAKALKAGTVLKAEDLKTINWPVSQLPPGTHRNPQEVIGSTVFDPMAPEEPVLNARLANSLSGGGSGVPVGMRAVSVHLTDSTGILALLRGGQKVDVQVVVGRGTKPDEVQVRTALENLTVLSVNPVPEQDSQGHNLPVVTLLAKPADVDILAAADSGGRVRLALRNPLDTDTHRRGPLSLGSVIRGGALGDLAENR
;
A
#
# COMPACT_ATOMS: atom_id res chain seq x y z
N MET A 1 72.89 48.70 9.02
CA MET A 1 71.50 49.09 8.86
C MET A 1 70.60 47.95 8.35
N LYS A 2 70.75 46.68 8.81
CA LYS A 2 69.92 45.55 8.30
C LYS A 2 69.04 44.90 9.41
N LYS A 3 69.21 45.23 10.69
CA LYS A 3 68.56 44.55 11.81
C LYS A 3 67.11 45.01 12.05
N ASN A 4 66.73 46.23 11.67
CA ASN A 4 65.39 46.77 11.90
C ASN A 4 64.33 46.28 10.90
N ASN A 5 64.70 45.74 9.74
CA ASN A 5 63.78 45.28 8.73
C ASN A 5 63.32 43.86 9.03
N ILE A 6 64.12 43.03 9.68
CA ILE A 6 63.75 41.66 10.05
C ILE A 6 62.65 41.68 11.11
N GLY A 7 62.69 42.60 12.08
CA GLY A 7 61.57 42.72 13.06
C GLY A 7 60.26 43.17 12.45
N LYS A 8 60.32 44.10 11.46
CA LYS A 8 59.11 44.52 10.69
C LYS A 8 58.53 43.38 9.84
N LEU A 9 59.41 42.61 9.19
CA LEU A 9 59.03 41.47 8.40
C LEU A 9 58.36 40.34 9.26
N LEU A 10 58.94 40.06 10.44
CA LEU A 10 58.41 39.14 11.42
C LEU A 10 57.00 39.58 11.92
N GLY A 11 56.88 40.91 12.22
CA GLY A 11 55.59 41.47 12.63
C GLY A 11 54.52 41.35 11.55
N VAL A 12 54.85 41.63 10.29
CA VAL A 12 53.90 41.47 9.16
C VAL A 12 53.53 39.99 8.95
N ALA A 13 54.55 39.10 9.04
CA ALA A 13 54.28 37.66 8.90
C ALA A 13 53.35 37.13 10.00
N LEU A 14 53.49 37.60 11.24
CA LEU A 14 52.64 37.25 12.36
C LEU A 14 51.18 37.72 12.13
N VAL A 15 51.02 38.97 11.68
CA VAL A 15 49.68 39.51 11.38
C VAL A 15 49.00 38.73 10.26
N VAL A 16 49.74 38.41 9.19
CA VAL A 16 49.20 37.58 8.08
C VAL A 16 48.82 36.19 8.57
N ALA A 17 49.66 35.56 9.42
CA ALA A 17 49.35 34.24 9.98
C ALA A 17 48.08 34.26 10.82
N ILE A 18 47.89 35.28 11.68
CA ILE A 18 46.66 35.44 12.48
C ILE A 18 45.43 35.66 11.58
N MET A 19 45.56 36.51 10.54
CA MET A 19 44.47 36.72 9.58
C MET A 19 44.08 35.42 8.82
N CYS A 20 45.07 34.70 8.33
CA CYS A 20 44.84 33.44 7.62
C CYS A 20 44.21 32.41 8.54
N THR A 21 44.66 32.28 9.79
CA THR A 21 44.09 31.37 10.78
C THR A 21 42.65 31.77 11.13
N GLY A 22 42.39 33.05 11.29
CA GLY A 22 41.04 33.58 11.56
C GLY A 22 40.06 33.35 10.40
N LEU A 23 40.50 33.59 9.18
CA LEU A 23 39.70 33.30 7.96
C LEU A 23 39.43 31.81 7.81
N PHE A 24 40.46 30.98 8.05
CA PHE A 24 40.28 29.52 7.99
C PHE A 24 39.32 29.04 9.07
N TYR A 25 39.42 29.51 10.28
CA TYR A 25 38.50 29.20 11.37
C TYR A 25 37.08 29.65 11.04
N MET A 26 36.91 30.85 10.48
CA MET A 26 35.62 31.39 10.08
C MET A 26 34.97 30.56 8.95
N MET A 27 35.75 30.17 7.93
CA MET A 27 35.31 29.29 6.87
C MET A 27 34.92 27.90 7.39
N PHE A 28 35.71 27.35 8.32
CA PHE A 28 35.43 26.05 8.90
C PHE A 28 34.19 26.07 9.82
N ALA A 29 34.05 27.12 10.62
CA ALA A 29 32.89 27.34 11.48
C ALA A 29 31.61 27.57 10.66
N MET A 30 31.67 28.31 9.56
CA MET A 30 30.53 28.45 8.62
C MET A 30 30.16 27.12 7.98
N LYS A 31 31.15 26.32 7.59
CA LYS A 31 30.90 25.00 6.98
C LYS A 31 30.36 23.96 7.99
N ALA A 32 30.81 24.02 9.22
CA ALA A 32 30.32 23.17 10.31
C ALA A 32 28.88 23.55 10.72
N ASN A 33 28.51 24.82 10.60
CA ASN A 33 27.13 25.27 10.88
C ASN A 33 26.15 25.11 9.69
N SER A 34 26.66 24.81 8.50
CA SER A 34 25.88 24.54 7.31
C SER A 34 25.53 23.04 7.24
N GLN A 35 24.96 22.50 8.30
CA GLN A 35 24.21 21.25 8.15
C GLN A 35 22.93 21.54 7.38
N THR A 36 23.08 21.79 6.09
CA THR A 36 21.97 21.87 5.13
C THR A 36 21.41 20.47 4.95
N GLY A 37 20.79 19.94 5.99
CA GLY A 37 20.00 18.73 5.94
C GLY A 37 18.58 19.07 5.53
N THR A 38 17.91 18.14 4.87
CA THR A 38 16.48 18.25 4.61
C THR A 38 15.72 17.89 5.88
N PRO A 39 14.75 18.72 6.34
CA PRO A 39 13.95 18.40 7.51
C PRO A 39 13.15 17.12 7.29
N MET A 40 13.17 16.24 8.28
CA MET A 40 12.47 14.96 8.27
C MET A 40 11.84 14.70 9.63
N VAL A 41 10.59 14.25 9.61
CA VAL A 41 9.84 13.90 10.82
C VAL A 41 10.22 12.50 11.26
N VAL A 42 10.60 12.36 12.52
CA VAL A 42 10.93 11.09 13.16
C VAL A 42 10.16 10.91 14.46
N ALA A 43 10.04 9.68 14.93
CA ALA A 43 9.47 9.38 16.24
C ALA A 43 10.36 9.95 17.36
N ALA A 44 9.78 10.71 18.29
CA ALA A 44 10.51 11.24 19.45
C ALA A 44 10.76 10.15 20.52
N LYS A 45 9.92 9.13 20.56
CA LYS A 45 9.98 8.01 21.50
C LYS A 45 9.51 6.72 20.82
N ALA A 46 9.67 5.58 21.51
CA ALA A 46 9.10 4.32 21.02
C ALA A 46 7.57 4.41 20.95
N LEU A 47 7.01 4.06 19.81
CA LEU A 47 5.57 4.08 19.53
C LEU A 47 5.07 2.66 19.30
N LYS A 48 3.93 2.32 19.89
CA LYS A 48 3.27 1.02 19.69
C LYS A 48 2.29 1.11 18.53
N ALA A 49 2.03 -0.01 17.88
CA ALA A 49 0.94 -0.12 16.91
C ALA A 49 -0.39 0.31 17.54
N GLY A 50 -1.22 1.03 16.78
CA GLY A 50 -2.48 1.59 17.26
C GLY A 50 -2.35 2.94 17.98
N THR A 51 -1.14 3.48 18.20
CA THR A 51 -0.95 4.80 18.80
C THR A 51 -1.39 5.90 17.83
N VAL A 52 -2.25 6.80 18.27
CA VAL A 52 -2.60 8.02 17.53
C VAL A 52 -1.54 9.07 17.78
N LEU A 53 -0.87 9.54 16.72
CA LEU A 53 0.24 10.47 16.79
C LEU A 53 -0.19 11.84 17.30
N LYS A 54 0.53 12.34 18.29
CA LYS A 54 0.44 13.70 18.83
C LYS A 54 1.73 14.46 18.57
N ALA A 55 1.71 15.77 18.77
CA ALA A 55 2.89 16.61 18.61
C ALA A 55 4.07 16.16 19.49
N GLU A 56 3.82 15.67 20.70
CA GLU A 56 4.80 15.17 21.66
C GLU A 56 5.48 13.86 21.25
N ASP A 57 4.91 13.13 20.33
CA ASP A 57 5.40 11.85 19.81
C ASP A 57 6.38 12.03 18.63
N LEU A 58 6.50 13.27 18.15
CA LEU A 58 7.21 13.61 16.93
C LEU A 58 8.34 14.61 17.19
N LYS A 59 9.42 14.47 16.46
CA LYS A 59 10.46 15.50 16.37
C LYS A 59 10.93 15.65 14.92
N THR A 60 11.44 16.82 14.59
CA THR A 60 12.05 17.07 13.28
C THR A 60 13.57 17.03 13.44
N ILE A 61 14.23 16.27 12.59
CA ILE A 61 15.69 16.24 12.48
C ILE A 61 16.11 16.70 11.08
N ASN A 62 17.33 17.23 10.97
CA ASN A 62 17.93 17.54 9.68
C ASN A 62 18.64 16.30 9.15
N TRP A 63 18.09 15.68 8.11
CA TRP A 63 18.69 14.52 7.48
C TRP A 63 19.85 14.93 6.58
N PRO A 64 21.04 14.35 6.74
CA PRO A 64 22.28 14.87 6.12
C PRO A 64 22.37 14.63 4.61
N VAL A 65 21.42 13.94 4.00
CA VAL A 65 21.40 13.66 2.56
C VAL A 65 20.34 14.49 1.83
N SER A 66 20.59 14.80 0.57
CA SER A 66 19.68 15.57 -0.26
C SER A 66 18.41 14.79 -0.66
N GLN A 67 18.46 13.45 -0.62
CA GLN A 67 17.32 12.60 -0.94
C GLN A 67 16.79 11.93 0.33
N LEU A 68 15.55 12.25 0.64
CA LEU A 68 14.82 11.56 1.71
C LEU A 68 14.27 10.22 1.20
N PRO A 69 14.13 9.21 2.07
CA PRO A 69 13.38 8.00 1.74
C PRO A 69 11.97 8.36 1.23
N PRO A 70 11.42 7.63 0.25
CA PRO A 70 10.09 7.89 -0.26
C PRO A 70 9.04 7.71 0.85
N GLY A 71 8.05 8.60 0.85
CA GLY A 71 6.97 8.59 1.85
C GLY A 71 7.33 9.22 3.20
N THR A 72 8.46 9.96 3.30
CA THR A 72 8.79 10.76 4.50
C THR A 72 8.02 12.07 4.53
N HIS A 73 7.78 12.57 5.75
CA HIS A 73 7.16 13.85 6.02
C HIS A 73 8.19 14.89 6.44
N ARG A 74 7.98 16.14 6.05
CA ARG A 74 8.85 17.27 6.43
C ARG A 74 8.29 18.08 7.59
N ASN A 75 6.98 18.04 7.76
CA ASN A 75 6.28 18.79 8.79
C ASN A 75 5.48 17.83 9.69
N PRO A 76 5.66 17.86 11.03
CA PRO A 76 4.87 17.06 11.95
C PRO A 76 3.36 17.21 11.80
N GLN A 77 2.89 18.38 11.40
CA GLN A 77 1.45 18.65 11.20
C GLN A 77 0.80 17.73 10.16
N GLU A 78 1.58 17.21 9.21
CA GLU A 78 1.09 16.31 8.16
C GLU A 78 0.67 14.94 8.71
N VAL A 79 1.21 14.54 9.86
CA VAL A 79 1.04 13.19 10.44
C VAL A 79 0.34 13.19 11.80
N ILE A 80 0.15 14.35 12.43
CA ILE A 80 -0.63 14.45 13.68
C ILE A 80 -2.05 13.95 13.44
N GLY A 81 -2.55 13.07 14.34
CA GLY A 81 -3.86 12.43 14.21
C GLY A 81 -3.84 11.12 13.40
N SER A 82 -2.76 10.81 12.69
CA SER A 82 -2.59 9.49 12.06
C SER A 82 -2.33 8.41 13.10
N THR A 83 -2.69 7.17 12.80
CA THR A 83 -2.46 6.04 13.69
C THR A 83 -1.23 5.26 13.24
N VAL A 84 -0.35 4.91 14.16
CA VAL A 84 0.82 4.06 13.89
C VAL A 84 0.33 2.64 13.59
N PHE A 85 0.72 2.11 12.44
CA PHE A 85 0.36 0.76 12.02
C PHE A 85 1.32 -0.30 12.61
N ASP A 86 2.63 -0.11 12.42
CA ASP A 86 3.68 -0.97 12.98
C ASP A 86 4.43 -0.26 14.10
N PRO A 87 4.91 -0.97 15.13
CA PRO A 87 5.73 -0.36 16.17
C PRO A 87 6.93 0.39 15.58
N MET A 88 7.23 1.55 16.15
CA MET A 88 8.37 2.38 15.73
C MET A 88 9.36 2.59 16.87
N ALA A 89 10.64 2.55 16.54
CA ALA A 89 11.71 2.89 17.47
C ALA A 89 11.87 4.42 17.61
N PRO A 90 12.50 4.90 18.70
CA PRO A 90 12.91 6.30 18.80
C PRO A 90 13.84 6.66 17.62
N GLU A 91 13.67 7.87 17.07
CA GLU A 91 14.43 8.40 15.93
C GLU A 91 14.17 7.71 14.59
N GLU A 92 13.24 6.76 14.53
CA GLU A 92 12.82 6.13 13.28
C GLU A 92 12.03 7.13 12.43
N PRO A 93 12.30 7.23 11.10
CA PRO A 93 11.55 8.07 10.19
C PRO A 93 10.07 7.69 10.14
N VAL A 94 9.20 8.70 10.25
CA VAL A 94 7.77 8.52 10.09
C VAL A 94 7.45 8.46 8.60
N LEU A 95 7.19 7.25 8.10
CA LEU A 95 6.86 6.98 6.70
C LEU A 95 5.36 6.77 6.52
N ASN A 96 4.83 7.14 5.36
CA ASN A 96 3.44 6.84 4.99
C ASN A 96 3.09 5.35 5.14
N ALA A 97 4.03 4.45 4.83
CA ALA A 97 3.85 3.01 4.96
C ALA A 97 3.67 2.54 6.42
N ARG A 98 4.11 3.35 7.39
CA ARG A 98 4.00 3.06 8.83
C ARG A 98 2.75 3.65 9.47
N LEU A 99 1.98 4.44 8.71
CA LEU A 99 0.79 5.12 9.21
C LEU A 99 -0.48 4.50 8.61
N ALA A 100 -1.43 4.20 9.47
CA ALA A 100 -2.79 3.92 9.07
C ALA A 100 -3.48 5.27 8.79
N ASN A 101 -3.63 5.63 7.53
CA ASN A 101 -4.47 6.73 7.12
C ASN A 101 -5.72 6.19 6.41
N SER A 102 -6.76 6.98 6.35
CA SER A 102 -8.06 6.61 5.77
C SER A 102 -7.98 6.23 4.28
N LEU A 103 -6.90 6.59 3.59
CA LEU A 103 -6.75 6.38 2.15
C LEU A 103 -5.81 5.22 1.80
N SER A 104 -4.83 4.89 2.67
CA SER A 104 -3.76 3.92 2.35
C SER A 104 -3.80 2.65 3.19
N GLY A 105 -4.74 2.53 4.14
CA GLY A 105 -4.94 1.29 4.90
C GLY A 105 -3.77 0.85 5.79
N GLY A 106 -2.87 1.77 6.15
CA GLY A 106 -1.65 1.42 6.88
C GLY A 106 -0.90 0.30 6.15
N GLY A 107 0.30 0.06 6.17
CA GLY A 107 1.12 -0.90 5.38
C GLY A 107 0.45 -2.17 4.81
N SER A 108 -0.77 -2.52 5.24
CA SER A 108 -1.56 -3.64 4.70
C SER A 108 -2.27 -3.32 3.37
N GLY A 109 -2.37 -2.05 2.97
CA GLY A 109 -3.16 -1.63 1.80
C GLY A 109 -4.67 -1.79 1.95
N VAL A 110 -5.18 -2.11 3.16
CA VAL A 110 -6.62 -2.28 3.44
C VAL A 110 -7.20 -0.99 3.99
N PRO A 111 -8.07 -0.27 3.24
CA PRO A 111 -8.70 0.97 3.69
C PRO A 111 -9.57 0.78 4.93
N VAL A 112 -9.75 1.86 5.71
CA VAL A 112 -10.66 1.87 6.86
C VAL A 112 -12.07 1.47 6.41
N GLY A 113 -12.71 0.58 7.15
CA GLY A 113 -14.04 0.06 6.83
C GLY A 113 -14.05 -1.07 5.80
N MET A 114 -12.91 -1.41 5.20
CA MET A 114 -12.78 -2.56 4.30
C MET A 114 -12.13 -3.76 5.01
N ARG A 115 -12.17 -4.90 4.37
CA ARG A 115 -11.53 -6.16 4.79
C ARG A 115 -10.77 -6.77 3.61
N ALA A 116 -9.62 -7.35 3.87
CA ALA A 116 -8.93 -8.19 2.92
C ALA A 116 -9.42 -9.63 3.10
N VAL A 117 -9.89 -10.23 2.02
CA VAL A 117 -10.38 -11.61 2.00
C VAL A 117 -9.68 -12.36 0.89
N SER A 118 -9.04 -13.46 1.21
CA SER A 118 -8.41 -14.34 0.23
C SER A 118 -9.39 -15.38 -0.24
N VAL A 119 -9.40 -15.63 -1.55
CA VAL A 119 -10.22 -16.66 -2.20
C VAL A 119 -9.37 -17.51 -3.13
N HIS A 120 -9.66 -18.82 -3.18
CA HIS A 120 -9.00 -19.77 -4.05
C HIS A 120 -9.67 -19.80 -5.42
N LEU A 121 -8.90 -19.72 -6.50
CA LEU A 121 -9.43 -19.68 -7.86
C LEU A 121 -9.35 -21.04 -8.53
N THR A 122 -10.50 -21.56 -8.95
CA THR A 122 -10.57 -22.89 -9.57
C THR A 122 -10.18 -22.91 -11.05
N ASP A 123 -10.42 -21.80 -11.77
CA ASP A 123 -10.12 -21.70 -13.22
C ASP A 123 -9.40 -20.39 -13.51
N SER A 124 -8.08 -20.46 -13.52
CA SER A 124 -7.28 -19.28 -13.32
C SER A 124 -6.17 -19.06 -14.32
N THR A 125 -5.86 -20.01 -15.17
CA THR A 125 -4.64 -19.96 -16.00
C THR A 125 -4.57 -18.75 -16.93
N GLY A 126 -5.69 -18.29 -17.48
CA GLY A 126 -5.71 -17.11 -18.35
C GLY A 126 -5.82 -15.78 -17.59
N ILE A 127 -6.72 -15.72 -16.62
CA ILE A 127 -7.02 -14.46 -15.92
C ILE A 127 -5.92 -14.02 -14.96
N LEU A 128 -5.25 -14.96 -14.28
CA LEU A 128 -4.16 -14.67 -13.35
C LEU A 128 -3.01 -13.89 -14.01
N ALA A 129 -2.72 -14.19 -15.27
CA ALA A 129 -1.69 -13.48 -16.01
C ALA A 129 -2.02 -12.00 -16.21
N LEU A 130 -3.30 -11.66 -16.22
CA LEU A 130 -3.82 -10.31 -16.42
C LEU A 130 -4.08 -9.57 -15.09
N LEU A 131 -4.36 -10.31 -14.01
CA LEU A 131 -4.70 -9.70 -12.72
C LEU A 131 -3.50 -8.99 -12.08
N ARG A 132 -3.77 -7.79 -11.56
CA ARG A 132 -2.83 -6.97 -10.81
C ARG A 132 -3.56 -6.30 -9.64
N GLY A 133 -2.81 -5.95 -8.60
CA GLY A 133 -3.34 -5.12 -7.50
C GLY A 133 -3.92 -3.81 -8.03
N GLY A 134 -5.04 -3.39 -7.45
CA GLY A 134 -5.79 -2.19 -7.85
C GLY A 134 -6.85 -2.40 -8.92
N GLN A 135 -6.85 -3.52 -9.63
CA GLN A 135 -7.87 -3.82 -10.64
C GLN A 135 -9.22 -4.17 -10.03
N LYS A 136 -10.27 -4.03 -10.85
CA LYS A 136 -11.64 -4.36 -10.48
C LYS A 136 -12.06 -5.70 -11.06
N VAL A 137 -12.75 -6.50 -10.24
CA VAL A 137 -13.22 -7.84 -10.62
C VAL A 137 -14.64 -8.08 -10.12
N ASP A 138 -15.35 -8.94 -10.83
CA ASP A 138 -16.59 -9.55 -10.39
C ASP A 138 -16.32 -10.99 -9.95
N VAL A 139 -16.90 -11.38 -8.83
CA VAL A 139 -16.75 -12.72 -8.25
C VAL A 139 -17.92 -13.59 -8.69
N GLN A 140 -17.63 -14.62 -9.44
CA GLN A 140 -18.58 -15.63 -9.87
C GLN A 140 -18.37 -16.91 -9.07
N VAL A 141 -19.47 -17.52 -8.66
CA VAL A 141 -19.48 -18.78 -7.94
C VAL A 141 -20.19 -19.83 -8.77
N VAL A 142 -19.52 -20.95 -8.99
CA VAL A 142 -20.06 -22.11 -9.67
C VAL A 142 -20.37 -23.17 -8.62
N VAL A 143 -21.67 -23.49 -8.50
CA VAL A 143 -22.14 -24.52 -7.57
C VAL A 143 -22.70 -25.66 -8.41
N GLY A 144 -22.14 -26.85 -8.22
CA GLY A 144 -22.65 -28.09 -8.86
C GLY A 144 -23.16 -29.03 -7.78
N ARG A 145 -24.43 -29.44 -7.89
CA ARG A 145 -25.04 -30.41 -6.97
C ARG A 145 -25.20 -31.82 -7.58
N GLY A 146 -24.63 -32.03 -8.78
CA GLY A 146 -24.74 -33.31 -9.45
C GLY A 146 -24.05 -33.36 -10.80
N THR A 147 -24.30 -34.42 -11.57
CA THR A 147 -23.70 -34.64 -12.89
C THR A 147 -24.54 -34.10 -14.05
N LYS A 148 -25.76 -33.67 -13.78
CA LYS A 148 -26.64 -33.14 -14.83
C LYS A 148 -26.37 -31.67 -15.10
N PRO A 149 -26.43 -31.19 -16.36
CA PRO A 149 -26.21 -29.80 -16.73
C PRO A 149 -27.09 -28.79 -15.97
N ASP A 150 -28.32 -29.16 -15.66
CA ASP A 150 -29.26 -28.30 -14.94
C ASP A 150 -28.95 -28.15 -13.45
N GLU A 151 -28.11 -29.04 -12.90
CA GLU A 151 -27.67 -29.01 -11.50
C GLU A 151 -26.44 -28.11 -11.27
N VAL A 152 -25.77 -27.70 -12.36
CA VAL A 152 -24.67 -26.75 -12.30
C VAL A 152 -25.18 -25.32 -12.48
N GLN A 153 -25.01 -24.51 -11.48
CA GLN A 153 -25.44 -23.11 -11.49
C GLN A 153 -24.24 -22.18 -11.36
N VAL A 154 -24.26 -21.10 -12.13
CA VAL A 154 -23.29 -20.01 -12.06
C VAL A 154 -24.01 -18.76 -11.62
N ARG A 155 -23.46 -18.06 -10.66
CA ARG A 155 -23.97 -16.79 -10.17
C ARG A 155 -22.84 -15.80 -9.95
N THR A 156 -23.04 -14.55 -10.36
CA THR A 156 -22.22 -13.43 -9.89
C THR A 156 -22.63 -13.13 -8.45
N ALA A 157 -21.77 -13.44 -7.51
CA ALA A 157 -22.03 -13.26 -6.09
C ALA A 157 -21.78 -11.81 -5.67
N LEU A 158 -20.68 -11.23 -6.12
CA LEU A 158 -20.29 -9.86 -5.83
C LEU A 158 -19.68 -9.20 -7.08
N GLU A 159 -19.91 -7.91 -7.21
CA GLU A 159 -19.42 -7.11 -8.34
C GLU A 159 -18.53 -5.96 -7.87
N ASN A 160 -17.64 -5.53 -8.75
CA ASN A 160 -16.80 -4.35 -8.56
C ASN A 160 -15.87 -4.39 -7.33
N LEU A 161 -15.34 -5.56 -6.96
CA LEU A 161 -14.35 -5.69 -5.90
C LEU A 161 -12.97 -5.28 -6.40
N THR A 162 -12.15 -4.74 -5.48
CA THR A 162 -10.77 -4.38 -5.80
C THR A 162 -9.84 -5.54 -5.44
N VAL A 163 -8.96 -5.90 -6.36
CA VAL A 163 -7.87 -6.84 -6.10
C VAL A 163 -6.81 -6.13 -5.26
N LEU A 164 -6.49 -6.68 -4.10
CA LEU A 164 -5.40 -6.20 -3.24
C LEU A 164 -4.07 -6.81 -3.66
N SER A 165 -4.05 -8.13 -3.79
CA SER A 165 -2.87 -8.88 -4.20
C SER A 165 -3.23 -10.17 -4.93
N VAL A 166 -2.28 -10.67 -5.71
CA VAL A 166 -2.39 -11.93 -6.44
C VAL A 166 -1.20 -12.80 -6.04
N ASN A 167 -1.49 -13.97 -5.48
CA ASN A 167 -0.47 -14.99 -5.22
C ASN A 167 -0.62 -16.10 -6.26
N PRO A 168 0.28 -16.15 -7.26
CA PRO A 168 0.22 -17.18 -8.29
C PRO A 168 0.71 -18.54 -7.81
N VAL A 169 1.40 -18.60 -6.66
CA VAL A 169 1.85 -19.87 -6.05
C VAL A 169 0.60 -20.54 -5.46
N PRO A 170 0.29 -21.77 -5.89
CA PRO A 170 -0.88 -22.47 -5.38
C PRO A 170 -0.77 -22.72 -3.87
N GLU A 171 -1.85 -22.45 -3.17
CA GLU A 171 -2.05 -22.80 -1.76
C GLU A 171 -3.10 -23.90 -1.66
N GLN A 172 -3.02 -24.70 -0.60
CA GLN A 172 -3.97 -25.79 -0.37
C GLN A 172 -5.29 -25.23 0.18
N ASP A 173 -6.40 -25.48 -0.55
CA ASP A 173 -7.74 -25.13 -0.08
C ASP A 173 -8.22 -26.07 1.05
N SER A 174 -9.42 -25.83 1.59
CA SER A 174 -10.03 -26.65 2.63
C SER A 174 -10.34 -28.10 2.19
N GLN A 175 -10.28 -28.38 0.89
CA GLN A 175 -10.53 -29.69 0.28
C GLN A 175 -9.24 -30.39 -0.17
N GLY A 176 -8.09 -29.77 0.06
CA GLY A 176 -6.77 -30.31 -0.29
C GLY A 176 -6.32 -30.04 -1.73
N HIS A 177 -7.00 -29.17 -2.47
CA HIS A 177 -6.57 -28.78 -3.82
C HIS A 177 -5.56 -27.65 -3.75
N ASN A 178 -4.54 -27.71 -4.59
CA ASN A 178 -3.59 -26.63 -4.75
C ASN A 178 -4.12 -25.60 -5.77
N LEU A 179 -4.61 -24.48 -5.28
CA LEU A 179 -5.23 -23.44 -6.08
C LEU A 179 -4.51 -22.09 -5.85
N PRO A 180 -4.39 -21.26 -6.88
CA PRO A 180 -3.88 -19.90 -6.71
C PRO A 180 -4.86 -19.04 -5.91
N VAL A 181 -4.30 -18.11 -5.14
CA VAL A 181 -5.03 -17.27 -4.20
C VAL A 181 -5.02 -15.82 -4.66
N VAL A 182 -6.20 -15.20 -4.61
CA VAL A 182 -6.36 -13.76 -4.85
C VAL A 182 -6.98 -13.12 -3.61
N THR A 183 -6.34 -12.07 -3.12
CA THR A 183 -6.86 -11.29 -2.00
C THR A 183 -7.67 -10.11 -2.53
N LEU A 184 -8.91 -10.00 -2.10
CA LEU A 184 -9.87 -8.98 -2.51
C LEU A 184 -10.17 -8.03 -1.35
N LEU A 185 -10.43 -6.77 -1.68
CA LEU A 185 -10.98 -5.79 -0.74
C LEU A 185 -12.51 -5.88 -0.77
N ALA A 186 -13.09 -6.24 0.36
CA ALA A 186 -14.51 -6.40 0.55
C ALA A 186 -15.05 -5.51 1.68
N LYS A 187 -16.32 -5.12 1.57
CA LYS A 187 -17.04 -4.51 2.70
C LYS A 187 -17.32 -5.59 3.75
N PRO A 188 -17.47 -5.23 5.04
CA PRO A 188 -17.78 -6.21 6.09
C PRO A 188 -18.99 -7.10 5.78
N ALA A 189 -20.03 -6.54 5.14
CA ALA A 189 -21.23 -7.29 4.75
C ALA A 189 -20.99 -8.35 3.65
N ASP A 190 -19.90 -8.19 2.88
CA ASP A 190 -19.60 -9.06 1.73
C ASP A 190 -18.61 -10.18 2.10
N VAL A 191 -17.98 -10.09 3.30
CA VAL A 191 -16.97 -11.05 3.76
C VAL A 191 -17.53 -12.45 3.88
N ASP A 192 -18.70 -12.59 4.48
CA ASP A 192 -19.34 -13.89 4.69
C ASP A 192 -19.75 -14.54 3.36
N ILE A 193 -20.12 -13.73 2.36
CA ILE A 193 -20.45 -14.20 1.01
C ILE A 193 -19.20 -14.79 0.35
N LEU A 194 -18.04 -14.10 0.47
CA LEU A 194 -16.77 -14.59 -0.06
C LEU A 194 -16.32 -15.88 0.63
N ALA A 195 -16.41 -15.93 1.96
CA ALA A 195 -16.06 -17.12 2.73
C ALA A 195 -16.93 -18.32 2.38
N ALA A 196 -18.25 -18.11 2.22
CA ALA A 196 -19.17 -19.14 1.80
C ALA A 196 -18.90 -19.61 0.36
N ALA A 197 -18.55 -18.66 -0.52
CA ALA A 197 -18.20 -18.96 -1.92
C ALA A 197 -16.94 -19.82 -2.02
N ASP A 198 -15.91 -19.47 -1.26
CA ASP A 198 -14.63 -20.19 -1.24
C ASP A 198 -14.75 -21.60 -0.64
N SER A 199 -15.59 -21.76 0.40
CA SER A 199 -15.77 -23.06 1.08
C SER A 199 -16.74 -23.99 0.37
N GLY A 200 -17.78 -23.46 -0.28
CA GLY A 200 -18.90 -24.26 -0.80
C GLY A 200 -19.02 -24.29 -2.32
N GLY A 201 -18.22 -23.55 -3.05
CA GLY A 201 -18.30 -23.43 -4.50
C GLY A 201 -16.93 -23.34 -5.16
N ARG A 202 -16.96 -23.27 -6.48
CA ARG A 202 -15.76 -22.96 -7.27
C ARG A 202 -15.77 -21.48 -7.60
N VAL A 203 -14.78 -20.73 -7.11
CA VAL A 203 -14.67 -19.30 -7.34
C VAL A 203 -13.98 -19.02 -8.66
N ARG A 204 -14.56 -18.12 -9.43
CA ARG A 204 -14.00 -17.56 -10.67
C ARG A 204 -14.05 -16.05 -10.61
N LEU A 205 -13.09 -15.39 -11.22
CA LEU A 205 -13.07 -13.94 -11.35
C LEU A 205 -13.29 -13.52 -12.79
N ALA A 206 -14.08 -12.47 -12.98
CA ALA A 206 -14.17 -11.76 -14.24
C ALA A 206 -13.51 -10.40 -14.09
N LEU A 207 -12.50 -10.12 -14.92
CA LEU A 207 -11.82 -8.83 -14.91
C LEU A 207 -12.73 -7.76 -15.49
N ARG A 208 -12.85 -6.66 -14.78
CA ARG A 208 -13.72 -5.55 -15.12
C ARG A 208 -12.94 -4.40 -15.74
N ASN A 209 -13.55 -3.69 -16.67
CA ASN A 209 -12.99 -2.42 -17.14
C ASN A 209 -12.98 -1.43 -15.95
N PRO A 210 -11.87 -0.74 -15.67
CA PRO A 210 -11.78 0.23 -14.56
C PRO A 210 -12.81 1.37 -14.64
N LEU A 211 -13.29 1.70 -15.83
CA LEU A 211 -14.28 2.76 -16.07
C LEU A 211 -15.72 2.27 -15.96
N ASP A 212 -15.92 0.94 -15.88
CA ASP A 212 -17.24 0.36 -15.71
C ASP A 212 -17.63 0.32 -14.22
N THR A 213 -18.59 1.15 -13.85
CA THR A 213 -19.12 1.26 -12.48
C THR A 213 -20.49 0.63 -12.32
N ASP A 214 -21.11 0.21 -13.40
CA ASP A 214 -22.48 -0.31 -13.40
C ASP A 214 -22.53 -1.70 -12.76
N THR A 215 -23.47 -1.91 -11.87
CA THR A 215 -23.70 -3.19 -11.21
C THR A 215 -25.03 -3.77 -11.69
N HIS A 216 -25.00 -5.01 -12.15
CA HIS A 216 -26.17 -5.70 -12.68
C HIS A 216 -26.42 -6.97 -11.89
N ARG A 217 -27.38 -6.94 -10.96
CA ARG A 217 -27.79 -8.16 -10.25
C ARG A 217 -28.51 -9.09 -11.23
N ARG A 218 -27.83 -10.13 -11.66
CA ARG A 218 -28.41 -11.21 -12.46
C ARG A 218 -28.79 -12.38 -11.57
N GLY A 219 -29.88 -13.04 -11.89
CA GLY A 219 -30.29 -14.30 -11.27
C GLY A 219 -29.25 -15.42 -11.53
N PRO A 220 -29.35 -16.54 -10.81
CA PRO A 220 -28.50 -17.70 -11.06
C PRO A 220 -28.83 -18.27 -12.46
N LEU A 221 -27.76 -18.60 -13.20
CA LEU A 221 -27.86 -19.18 -14.53
C LEU A 221 -27.52 -20.67 -14.46
N SER A 222 -28.40 -21.55 -14.92
CA SER A 222 -28.08 -22.98 -15.01
C SER A 222 -27.31 -23.27 -16.30
N LEU A 223 -26.39 -24.23 -16.25
CA LEU A 223 -25.68 -24.68 -17.44
C LEU A 223 -26.67 -25.22 -18.51
N GLY A 224 -27.73 -25.87 -18.07
CA GLY A 224 -28.79 -26.35 -18.96
C GLY A 224 -29.54 -25.23 -19.70
N SER A 225 -29.75 -24.07 -19.06
CA SER A 225 -30.35 -22.91 -19.73
C SER A 225 -29.39 -22.30 -20.76
N VAL A 226 -28.09 -22.24 -20.47
CA VAL A 226 -27.09 -21.78 -21.44
C VAL A 226 -27.03 -22.67 -22.67
N ILE A 227 -27.01 -24.00 -22.47
CA ILE A 227 -26.95 -24.99 -23.57
C ILE A 227 -28.20 -24.91 -24.45
N ARG A 228 -29.39 -24.69 -23.85
CA ARG A 228 -30.65 -24.56 -24.59
C ARG A 228 -30.88 -23.20 -25.24
N GLY A 229 -29.93 -22.26 -25.10
CA GLY A 229 -30.05 -20.93 -25.69
C GLY A 229 -31.00 -19.99 -24.93
N GLY A 230 -31.49 -20.39 -23.76
CA GLY A 230 -32.49 -19.65 -22.99
C GLY A 230 -31.97 -18.36 -22.31
N ALA A 231 -30.72 -18.09 -22.38
CA ALA A 231 -30.11 -16.90 -21.72
C ALA A 231 -30.25 -15.61 -22.55
N LEU A 232 -30.65 -15.68 -23.82
CA LEU A 232 -30.74 -14.51 -24.71
C LEU A 232 -32.16 -13.95 -24.83
N GLY A 233 -33.20 -14.70 -24.42
CA GLY A 233 -34.62 -14.30 -24.52
C GLY A 233 -35.03 -13.21 -23.50
N ASP A 234 -34.56 -13.31 -22.26
CA ASP A 234 -35.02 -12.42 -21.17
C ASP A 234 -34.37 -11.03 -21.20
N LEU A 235 -33.32 -10.82 -22.00
CA LEU A 235 -32.64 -9.51 -22.11
C LEU A 235 -33.28 -8.59 -23.18
N ALA A 236 -34.14 -9.12 -24.02
CA ALA A 236 -34.80 -8.36 -25.09
C ALA A 236 -36.19 -7.77 -24.66
N GLU A 237 -36.75 -8.24 -23.54
CA GLU A 237 -38.10 -7.84 -23.11
C GLU A 237 -38.13 -6.72 -22.05
N ASN A 238 -36.97 -6.25 -21.61
CA ASN A 238 -36.85 -5.18 -20.59
C ASN A 238 -36.07 -3.97 -21.12
N ARG A 239 -36.37 -3.51 -22.34
CA ARG A 239 -35.96 -2.21 -22.86
C ARG A 239 -37.13 -1.27 -23.00
#